data_adb6054e43467bca0cc1e89b7d87451a
#
_entry.id   adb6054e43467bca0cc1e89b7d87451a
#
_cell.length_a   1.000
_cell.length_b   1.000
_cell.length_c   1.000
_cell.angle_alpha   90.00
_cell.angle_beta   90.00
_cell.angle_gamma   90.00
#
_symmetry.space_group_name_H-M   'P 1'
#
loop_
_entity.id
_entity.type
_entity.pdbx_description
1 polymer ?
#
loop_
_entity_poly.entity_id
_entity_poly.type
_entity_poly.pdbx_seq_one_letter_code
_entity_poly.pdbx_strand_id
1 'polypeptide(L)' 'MQLSIETEQEVDGRWIAEIPEVPGALAYGQTEKEAISKASAIALRALADDVERSQQ' A
#
# COMPACT_ATOMS: atom_id res chain seq x y z
N MET A 1 7.52 -13.85 3.40
CA MET A 1 6.36 -12.94 3.57
C MET A 1 5.61 -12.80 2.25
N GLN A 2 4.31 -12.86 2.31
CA GLN A 2 3.50 -12.74 1.11
C GLN A 2 2.57 -11.54 1.25
N LEU A 3 2.62 -10.65 0.26
CA LEU A 3 1.80 -9.47 0.23
C LEU A 3 0.80 -9.55 -0.92
N SER A 4 -0.42 -9.15 -0.67
CA SER A 4 -1.45 -9.06 -1.70
C SER A 4 -1.83 -7.61 -1.91
N ILE A 5 -2.35 -7.29 -3.07
CA ILE A 5 -2.79 -5.95 -3.40
C ILE A 5 -4.25 -6.03 -3.83
N GLU A 6 -5.08 -5.25 -3.18
CA GLU A 6 -6.50 -5.14 -3.50
C GLU A 6 -6.75 -3.74 -4.04
N THR A 7 -7.50 -3.66 -5.13
CA THR A 7 -7.83 -2.37 -5.74
C THR A 7 -9.31 -2.27 -5.99
N GLU A 8 -9.80 -1.05 -5.99
CA GLU A 8 -11.20 -0.76 -6.29
C GLU A 8 -11.30 0.63 -6.87
N GLN A 9 -12.16 0.81 -7.86
CA GLN A 9 -12.41 2.14 -8.40
C GLN A 9 -13.57 2.77 -7.66
N GLU A 10 -13.37 4.00 -7.20
CA GLU A 10 -14.39 4.76 -6.50
C GLU A 10 -15.40 5.34 -7.48
N VAL A 11 -16.55 5.73 -6.94
CA VAL A 11 -17.64 6.29 -7.73
C VAL A 11 -17.18 7.52 -8.53
N ASP A 12 -16.28 8.31 -7.96
CA ASP A 12 -15.77 9.52 -8.61
C ASP A 12 -14.65 9.26 -9.61
N GLY A 13 -14.31 7.99 -9.84
CA GLY A 13 -13.30 7.61 -10.82
C GLY A 13 -11.90 7.42 -10.27
N ARG A 14 -11.65 7.84 -9.04
CA ARG A 14 -10.36 7.58 -8.40
C ARG A 14 -10.22 6.10 -8.09
N TRP A 15 -8.98 5.67 -7.92
CA TRP A 15 -8.66 4.30 -7.54
C TRP A 15 -8.11 4.28 -6.13
N ILE A 16 -8.44 3.23 -5.39
CA ILE A 16 -7.86 2.98 -4.08
C ILE A 16 -7.13 1.65 -4.16
N ALA A 17 -5.95 1.58 -3.52
CA ALA A 17 -5.20 0.34 -3.41
C ALA A 17 -4.85 0.13 -1.95
N GLU A 18 -4.89 -1.14 -1.53
CA GLU A 18 -4.61 -1.51 -0.16
C GLU A 18 -3.78 -2.77 -0.13
N ILE A 19 -2.84 -2.83 0.80
CA ILE A 19 -2.08 -4.05 1.10
C ILE A 19 -2.47 -4.48 2.50
N PRO A 20 -3.46 -5.40 2.62
CA PRO A 20 -4.06 -5.71 3.92
C PRO A 20 -3.08 -6.24 4.96
N GLU A 21 -2.01 -6.90 4.52
CA GLU A 21 -1.01 -7.46 5.42
C GLU A 21 -0.17 -6.41 6.13
N VAL A 22 -0.21 -5.16 5.63
CA VAL A 22 0.56 -4.07 6.22
C VAL A 22 -0.40 -2.97 6.65
N PRO A 23 -0.70 -2.86 7.96
CA PRO A 23 -1.65 -1.85 8.43
C PRO A 23 -1.25 -0.44 7.99
N GLY A 24 -2.20 0.29 7.46
CA GLY A 24 -1.98 1.66 6.98
C GLY A 24 -1.48 1.77 5.56
N ALA A 25 -1.20 0.64 4.89
CA ALA A 25 -0.73 0.66 3.50
C ALA A 25 -1.91 0.78 2.55
N LEU A 26 -2.45 1.98 2.46
CA LEU A 26 -3.63 2.28 1.65
C LEU A 26 -3.40 3.64 1.00
N ALA A 27 -3.72 3.77 -0.28
CA ALA A 27 -3.52 5.02 -1.01
C ALA A 27 -4.51 5.16 -2.14
N TYR A 28 -4.75 6.41 -2.53
CA TYR A 28 -5.59 6.75 -3.67
C TYR A 28 -4.72 7.20 -4.84
N GLY A 29 -5.24 7.03 -6.05
CA GLY A 29 -4.58 7.52 -7.25
C GLY A 29 -5.61 7.81 -8.32
N GLN A 30 -5.19 8.57 -9.33
CA GLN A 30 -6.03 8.84 -10.50
C GLN A 30 -6.13 7.62 -11.40
N THR A 31 -5.16 6.72 -11.31
CA THR A 31 -5.14 5.46 -12.04
C THR A 31 -4.89 4.33 -11.04
N GLU A 32 -5.25 3.11 -11.46
CA GLU A 32 -4.97 1.95 -10.64
C GLU A 32 -3.47 1.80 -10.37
N LYS A 33 -2.66 2.00 -11.40
CA LYS A 33 -1.20 1.88 -11.27
C LYS A 33 -0.66 2.88 -10.27
N GLU A 34 -1.15 4.11 -10.29
CA GLU A 34 -0.71 5.13 -9.34
C GLU A 34 -1.07 4.74 -7.90
N ALA A 35 -2.29 4.27 -7.69
CA ALA A 35 -2.73 3.86 -6.35
C ALA A 35 -1.87 2.71 -5.84
N ILE A 36 -1.59 1.72 -6.70
CA ILE A 36 -0.74 0.58 -6.34
C ILE A 36 0.66 1.04 -5.98
N SER A 37 1.25 1.93 -6.78
CA SER A 37 2.59 2.45 -6.50
C SER A 37 2.66 3.14 -5.15
N LYS A 38 1.67 3.97 -4.85
CA LYS A 38 1.64 4.71 -3.59
C LYS A 38 1.45 3.78 -2.40
N ALA A 39 0.53 2.83 -2.49
CA ALA A 39 0.31 1.87 -1.41
C ALA A 39 1.55 1.01 -1.19
N SER A 40 2.20 0.59 -2.28
CA SER A 40 3.42 -0.21 -2.19
C SER A 40 4.54 0.54 -1.51
N ALA A 41 4.69 1.84 -1.81
CA ALA A 41 5.72 2.65 -1.17
C ALA A 41 5.48 2.76 0.33
N ILE A 42 4.23 2.94 0.74
CA ILE A 42 3.87 2.99 2.16
C ILE A 42 4.22 1.65 2.83
N ALA A 43 3.85 0.54 2.19
CA ALA A 43 4.12 -0.79 2.75
C ALA A 43 5.61 -1.04 2.91
N LEU A 44 6.40 -0.67 1.90
CA LEU A 44 7.85 -0.89 1.95
C LEU A 44 8.52 -0.06 3.05
N ARG A 45 8.06 1.18 3.24
CA ARG A 45 8.58 2.01 4.33
C ARG A 45 8.24 1.42 5.69
N ALA A 46 7.02 0.91 5.87
CA ALA A 46 6.61 0.30 7.11
C ALA A 46 7.43 -0.96 7.41
N LEU A 47 7.66 -1.79 6.38
CA LEU A 47 8.45 -3.01 6.54
C LEU A 47 9.90 -2.69 6.84
N ALA A 48 10.47 -1.68 6.16
CA ALA A 48 11.84 -1.25 6.43
C ALA A 48 11.98 -0.77 7.87
N ASP A 49 11.01 -0.03 8.37
CA ASP A 49 11.00 0.48 9.73
C ASP A 49 10.97 -0.67 10.74
N ASP A 50 10.13 -1.69 10.47
CA ASP A 50 10.03 -2.87 11.33
C ASP A 50 11.34 -3.63 11.38
N VAL A 51 12.00 -3.80 10.23
CA VAL A 51 13.28 -4.50 10.17
C VAL A 51 14.33 -3.75 10.98
N GLU A 52 14.38 -2.43 10.85
CA GLU A 52 15.33 -1.63 11.61
C GLU A 52 15.12 -1.74 13.10
N ARG A 53 13.87 -1.72 13.54
CA ARG A 53 13.57 -1.85 14.95
C ARG A 53 13.90 -3.23 15.52
N SER A 54 13.75 -4.26 14.70
CA SER A 54 13.98 -5.63 15.17
C SER A 54 15.46 -5.95 15.30
N GLN A 55 16.33 -5.09 14.84
CA GLN A 55 17.79 -5.29 14.92
C GLN A 55 18.40 -4.70 16.18
N GLN A 56 17.62 -4.14 17.04
CA GLN A 56 18.13 -3.53 18.29
C GLN A 56 18.31 -4.54 19.39
#